data_0ea29e1a3d4a5f0e5e7774e30273dac1
#
_entry.id   0ea29e1a3d4a5f0e5e7774e30273dac1
#
_cell.length_a   1.000
_cell.length_b   1.000
_cell.length_c   1.000
_cell.angle_alpha   90.00
_cell.angle_beta   90.00
_cell.angle_gamma   90.00
#
_symmetry.space_group_name_H-M   'P 1'
#
loop_
_entity.id
_entity.type
_entity.pdbx_description
1 polymer ?
#
loop_
_entity_poly.entity_id
_entity_poly.type
_entity_poly.pdbx_seq_one_letter_code
_entity_poly.pdbx_strand_id
1 'polypeptide(L)'
;PRLKGNKLKAFQHLTKKERRILICGDLHCPFDLDSYLPFLLETYAKWNCNQILMIGDAIDNHYSSMHQTDADGYGGGEELDRAIARLSRYRDAFAKICDKKIDICIGNHDRLIMRRAFDSDIPARWIKSYNEVLGTDWNWVESIEYDNVLYEHGEGGQAKSKAVKNFMSSVCGHTHTEAYVIWNIGKKQNTFGMQVGSGIGESYAFAYAKNFRKSAIGCGVVLGGHTAINVLMPLGEKKAKE
;
A
#
# COMPACT_ATOMS: atom_id res chain seq x y z
N PRO A 1 20.74 16.61 -24.81
CA PRO A 1 20.07 17.38 -25.86
C PRO A 1 18.68 17.76 -25.42
N ARG A 2 18.35 19.08 -25.43
CA ARG A 2 16.99 19.53 -25.08
C ARG A 2 16.05 19.24 -26.24
N LEU A 3 14.93 18.56 -25.98
CA LEU A 3 13.84 18.38 -26.95
C LEU A 3 13.24 19.77 -27.27
N LYS A 4 13.03 20.07 -28.55
CA LYS A 4 12.46 21.35 -29.01
C LYS A 4 11.24 21.12 -29.92
N GLY A 5 10.31 22.09 -29.90
CA GLY A 5 9.19 22.13 -30.84
C GLY A 5 8.23 20.95 -30.77
N ASN A 6 7.90 20.34 -31.89
CA ASN A 6 6.91 19.28 -32.00
C ASN A 6 7.26 18.00 -31.20
N LYS A 7 8.56 17.70 -31.05
CA LYS A 7 9.01 16.55 -30.23
C LYS A 7 8.73 16.77 -28.74
N LEU A 8 8.90 18.00 -28.25
CA LEU A 8 8.55 18.35 -26.86
C LEU A 8 7.04 18.29 -26.64
N LYS A 9 6.24 18.79 -27.60
CA LYS A 9 4.77 18.71 -27.52
C LYS A 9 4.27 17.26 -27.57
N ALA A 10 4.84 16.41 -28.43
CA ALA A 10 4.53 15.01 -28.51
C ALA A 10 4.89 14.28 -27.19
N PHE A 11 6.05 14.54 -26.63
CA PHE A 11 6.47 13.99 -25.34
C PHE A 11 5.53 14.42 -24.21
N GLN A 12 5.18 15.72 -24.12
CA GLN A 12 4.23 16.23 -23.14
C GLN A 12 2.83 15.65 -23.31
N HIS A 13 2.40 15.39 -24.55
CA HIS A 13 1.12 14.77 -24.82
C HIS A 13 1.10 13.30 -24.40
N LEU A 14 2.18 12.55 -24.65
CA LEU A 14 2.32 11.17 -24.20
C LEU A 14 2.31 11.08 -22.68
N THR A 15 3.07 11.92 -22.00
CA THR A 15 3.12 11.95 -20.53
C THR A 15 1.80 12.37 -19.88
N LYS A 16 0.96 13.16 -20.54
CA LYS A 16 -0.38 13.52 -20.03
C LYS A 16 -1.39 12.37 -20.09
N LYS A 17 -1.20 11.41 -20.99
CA LYS A 17 -2.07 10.21 -21.11
C LYS A 17 -1.55 9.02 -20.31
N GLU A 18 -0.34 9.10 -19.80
CA GLU A 18 0.31 8.04 -19.06
C GLU A 18 -0.38 7.83 -17.70
N ARG A 19 -0.57 6.57 -17.34
CA ARG A 19 -1.01 6.23 -15.97
C ARG A 19 0.14 6.50 -14.99
N ARG A 20 -0.15 7.21 -13.93
CA ARG A 20 0.80 7.63 -12.89
C ARG A 20 0.20 7.25 -11.55
N ILE A 21 0.64 6.12 -11.04
CA ILE A 21 0.03 5.49 -9.87
C ILE A 21 0.82 5.86 -8.62
N LEU A 22 0.13 6.43 -7.62
CA LEU A 22 0.63 6.44 -6.25
C LEU A 22 0.28 5.09 -5.62
N ILE A 23 1.26 4.39 -5.08
CA ILE A 23 1.06 3.15 -4.35
C ILE A 23 1.25 3.42 -2.86
N CYS A 24 0.17 3.33 -2.09
CA CYS A 24 0.21 3.41 -0.65
C CYS A 24 0.74 2.10 -0.07
N GLY A 25 1.69 2.17 0.85
CA GLY A 25 2.13 1.04 1.63
C GLY A 25 1.10 0.61 2.67
N ASP A 26 1.41 -0.47 3.35
CA ASP A 26 0.57 -1.07 4.38
C ASP A 26 0.26 -0.07 5.50
N LEU A 27 -1.02 0.15 5.80
CA LEU A 27 -1.46 1.15 6.78
C LEU A 27 -1.60 0.56 8.18
N HIS A 28 -2.18 -0.63 8.27
CA HIS A 28 -2.57 -1.25 9.54
C HIS A 28 -3.36 -0.30 10.44
N CYS A 29 -4.38 0.37 9.89
CA CYS A 29 -5.25 1.22 10.70
C CYS A 29 -5.82 0.42 11.89
N PRO A 30 -5.80 0.97 13.10
CA PRO A 30 -5.61 2.36 13.48
C PRO A 30 -4.16 2.77 13.82
N PHE A 31 -3.15 1.96 13.48
CA PHE A 31 -1.75 2.13 13.91
C PHE A 31 -0.87 2.87 12.89
N ASP A 32 -1.49 3.45 11.85
CA ASP A 32 -0.81 4.29 10.88
C ASP A 32 -0.31 5.61 11.49
N LEU A 33 0.80 6.14 10.95
CA LEU A 33 1.36 7.43 11.35
C LEU A 33 0.45 8.60 10.96
N ASP A 34 0.26 9.58 11.85
CA ASP A 34 -0.51 10.78 11.56
C ASP A 34 0.03 11.58 10.37
N SER A 35 1.34 11.58 10.20
CA SER A 35 2.05 12.28 9.12
C SER A 35 2.03 11.52 7.78
N TYR A 36 1.58 10.27 7.76
CA TYR A 36 1.67 9.46 6.54
C TYR A 36 0.69 9.92 5.46
N LEU A 37 -0.56 10.24 5.82
CA LEU A 37 -1.52 10.78 4.85
C LEU A 37 -1.05 12.09 4.22
N PRO A 38 -0.61 13.13 4.95
CA PRO A 38 0.01 14.32 4.34
C PRO A 38 1.15 13.99 3.37
N PHE A 39 2.05 13.09 3.75
CA PHE A 39 3.16 12.64 2.90
C PHE A 39 2.68 12.01 1.59
N LEU A 40 1.63 11.19 1.63
CA LEU A 40 1.03 10.60 0.43
C LEU A 40 0.44 11.68 -0.50
N LEU A 41 -0.27 12.68 0.06
CA LEU A 41 -0.86 13.77 -0.72
C LEU A 41 0.22 14.64 -1.40
N GLU A 42 1.30 14.95 -0.68
CA GLU A 42 2.45 15.66 -1.24
C GLU A 42 3.13 14.85 -2.35
N THR A 43 3.30 13.55 -2.15
CA THR A 43 3.88 12.65 -3.16
C THR A 43 2.99 12.55 -4.39
N TYR A 44 1.67 12.42 -4.21
CA TYR A 44 0.70 12.41 -5.31
C TYR A 44 0.82 13.67 -6.17
N ALA A 45 0.86 14.85 -5.53
CA ALA A 45 1.00 16.13 -6.23
C ALA A 45 2.37 16.27 -6.91
N LYS A 46 3.46 15.95 -6.19
CA LYS A 46 4.84 16.04 -6.69
C LYS A 46 5.07 15.24 -7.97
N TRP A 47 4.54 14.01 -8.03
CA TRP A 47 4.69 13.14 -9.18
C TRP A 47 3.56 13.27 -10.19
N ASN A 48 2.62 14.21 -9.95
CA ASN A 48 1.45 14.44 -10.80
C ASN A 48 0.70 13.12 -11.06
N CYS A 49 0.48 12.35 -9.99
CA CYS A 49 -0.23 11.09 -10.08
C CYS A 49 -1.69 11.30 -10.51
N ASN A 50 -2.29 10.30 -11.11
CA ASN A 50 -3.67 10.32 -11.59
C ASN A 50 -4.45 9.05 -11.27
N GLN A 51 -3.86 8.22 -10.40
CA GLN A 51 -4.47 7.02 -9.84
C GLN A 51 -3.84 6.71 -8.49
N ILE A 52 -4.61 6.09 -7.59
CA ILE A 52 -4.16 5.63 -6.29
C ILE A 52 -4.45 4.14 -6.18
N LEU A 53 -3.48 3.40 -5.68
CA LEU A 53 -3.57 1.99 -5.37
C LEU A 53 -3.03 1.75 -3.95
N MET A 54 -3.78 1.04 -3.13
CA MET A 54 -3.34 0.58 -1.82
C MET A 54 -2.86 -0.86 -1.94
N ILE A 55 -1.67 -1.16 -1.41
CA ILE A 55 -1.03 -2.47 -1.62
C ILE A 55 -1.51 -3.56 -0.66
N GLY A 56 -2.47 -3.27 0.20
CA GLY A 56 -3.06 -4.18 1.16
C GLY A 56 -2.78 -3.80 2.60
N ASP A 57 -3.26 -4.63 3.52
CA ASP A 57 -3.17 -4.41 4.97
C ASP A 57 -3.63 -2.99 5.36
N ALA A 58 -4.84 -2.61 4.87
CA ALA A 58 -5.44 -1.33 5.19
C ALA A 58 -5.81 -1.24 6.66
N ILE A 59 -6.24 -2.35 7.25
CA ILE A 59 -6.59 -2.48 8.66
C ILE A 59 -5.75 -3.58 9.30
N ASP A 60 -5.54 -3.48 10.61
CA ASP A 60 -4.68 -4.43 11.31
C ASP A 60 -5.40 -5.72 11.70
N ASN A 61 -6.63 -5.62 12.19
CA ASN A 61 -7.41 -6.76 12.68
C ASN A 61 -6.64 -7.63 13.69
N HIS A 62 -5.77 -7.03 14.48
CA HIS A 62 -4.88 -7.78 15.39
C HIS A 62 -5.65 -8.71 16.31
N TYR A 63 -6.80 -8.28 16.80
CA TYR A 63 -7.66 -9.06 17.68
C TYR A 63 -8.15 -10.39 17.06
N SER A 64 -8.21 -10.46 15.74
CA SER A 64 -8.54 -11.67 14.99
C SER A 64 -7.31 -12.48 14.59
N SER A 65 -6.11 -12.03 14.94
CA SER A 65 -4.85 -12.72 14.67
C SER A 65 -4.77 -14.06 15.41
N MET A 66 -3.88 -14.95 14.93
CA MET A 66 -3.48 -16.17 15.62
C MET A 66 -2.40 -15.90 16.68
N HIS A 67 -1.83 -14.71 16.72
CA HIS A 67 -0.82 -14.30 17.68
C HIS A 67 -1.48 -13.88 19.01
N GLN A 68 -0.68 -13.86 20.05
CA GLN A 68 -1.13 -13.38 21.36
C GLN A 68 -1.53 -11.92 21.25
N THR A 69 -2.71 -11.60 21.77
CA THR A 69 -3.17 -10.22 21.92
C THR A 69 -2.55 -9.57 23.16
N ASP A 70 -2.30 -8.28 23.09
CA ASP A 70 -1.90 -7.50 24.25
C ASP A 70 -3.12 -7.34 25.19
N ALA A 71 -2.96 -7.70 26.47
CA ALA A 71 -4.03 -7.57 27.44
C ALA A 71 -4.45 -6.10 27.68
N ASP A 72 -3.54 -5.16 27.44
CA ASP A 72 -3.77 -3.71 27.53
C ASP A 72 -4.12 -3.09 26.17
N GLY A 73 -4.27 -3.92 25.11
CA GLY A 73 -4.66 -3.52 23.76
C GLY A 73 -6.15 -3.25 23.62
N TYR A 74 -6.54 -2.81 22.43
CA TYR A 74 -7.95 -2.59 22.12
C TYR A 74 -8.70 -3.93 22.02
N GLY A 75 -9.96 -3.94 22.48
CA GLY A 75 -10.89 -5.02 22.14
C GLY A 75 -11.27 -4.97 20.66
N GLY A 76 -11.66 -6.12 20.08
CA GLY A 76 -11.89 -6.21 18.63
C GLY A 76 -12.88 -5.19 18.07
N GLY A 77 -13.96 -4.88 18.78
CA GLY A 77 -14.92 -3.84 18.36
C GLY A 77 -14.28 -2.45 18.40
N GLU A 78 -13.55 -2.12 19.45
CA GLU A 78 -12.89 -0.81 19.59
C GLU A 78 -11.79 -0.62 18.54
N GLU A 79 -10.97 -1.65 18.27
CA GLU A 79 -9.94 -1.62 17.23
C GLU A 79 -10.57 -1.36 15.86
N LEU A 80 -11.67 -2.05 15.53
CA LEU A 80 -12.38 -1.85 14.28
C LEU A 80 -12.96 -0.44 14.16
N ASP A 81 -13.62 0.09 15.19
CA ASP A 81 -14.18 1.44 15.17
C ASP A 81 -13.09 2.50 14.97
N ARG A 82 -11.94 2.33 15.61
CA ARG A 82 -10.77 3.20 15.44
C ARG A 82 -10.17 3.07 14.02
N ALA A 83 -10.11 1.86 13.49
CA ALA A 83 -9.63 1.60 12.14
C ALA A 83 -10.54 2.27 11.08
N ILE A 84 -11.87 2.16 11.24
CA ILE A 84 -12.85 2.83 10.37
C ILE A 84 -12.66 4.35 10.44
N ALA A 85 -12.53 4.91 11.63
CA ALA A 85 -12.33 6.35 11.80
C ALA A 85 -11.01 6.84 11.16
N ARG A 86 -9.92 6.05 11.27
CA ARG A 86 -8.64 6.37 10.63
C ARG A 86 -8.74 6.26 9.11
N LEU A 87 -9.29 5.17 8.61
CA LEU A 87 -9.40 4.89 7.17
C LEU A 87 -10.30 5.90 6.45
N SER A 88 -11.34 6.41 7.13
CA SER A 88 -12.20 7.46 6.58
C SER A 88 -11.45 8.74 6.22
N ARG A 89 -10.36 9.07 6.93
CA ARG A 89 -9.50 10.22 6.61
C ARG A 89 -8.82 10.05 5.23
N TYR A 90 -8.34 8.82 4.92
CA TYR A 90 -7.76 8.49 3.62
C TYR A 90 -8.83 8.53 2.53
N ARG A 91 -9.99 7.89 2.75
CA ARG A 91 -11.12 7.93 1.82
C ARG A 91 -11.47 9.36 1.44
N ASP A 92 -11.69 10.22 2.43
CA ASP A 92 -12.15 11.59 2.23
C ASP A 92 -11.07 12.47 1.58
N ALA A 93 -9.80 12.23 1.88
CA ALA A 93 -8.69 12.95 1.27
C ALA A 93 -8.46 12.49 -0.18
N PHE A 94 -8.49 11.19 -0.45
CA PHE A 94 -8.29 10.65 -1.79
C PHE A 94 -9.41 11.01 -2.75
N ALA A 95 -10.67 11.05 -2.27
CA ALA A 95 -11.80 11.50 -3.06
C ALA A 95 -11.69 12.95 -3.55
N LYS A 96 -10.91 13.79 -2.86
CA LYS A 96 -10.70 15.20 -3.25
C LYS A 96 -9.64 15.38 -4.35
N ILE A 97 -8.73 14.42 -4.52
CA ILE A 97 -7.58 14.57 -5.41
C ILE A 97 -7.58 13.57 -6.58
N CYS A 98 -8.34 12.50 -6.48
CA CYS A 98 -8.42 11.44 -7.49
C CYS A 98 -9.88 11.19 -7.85
N ASP A 99 -10.21 11.32 -9.12
CA ASP A 99 -11.55 11.08 -9.68
C ASP A 99 -11.81 9.60 -10.01
N LYS A 100 -10.76 8.77 -9.94
CA LYS A 100 -10.85 7.34 -10.18
C LYS A 100 -11.16 6.59 -8.91
N LYS A 101 -11.85 5.46 -9.06
CA LYS A 101 -12.05 4.52 -7.97
C LYS A 101 -10.69 4.05 -7.45
N ILE A 102 -10.54 4.02 -6.13
CA ILE A 102 -9.34 3.53 -5.48
C ILE A 102 -9.31 2.01 -5.60
N ASP A 103 -8.20 1.47 -6.07
CA ASP A 103 -7.93 0.04 -6.05
C ASP A 103 -7.17 -0.33 -4.77
N ILE A 104 -7.50 -1.48 -4.21
CA ILE A 104 -6.83 -2.01 -3.03
C ILE A 104 -6.61 -3.51 -3.19
N CYS A 105 -5.36 -3.95 -3.06
CA CYS A 105 -5.04 -5.35 -2.93
C CYS A 105 -5.43 -5.84 -1.53
N ILE A 106 -5.97 -7.03 -1.44
CA ILE A 106 -6.35 -7.61 -0.15
C ILE A 106 -5.11 -8.18 0.52
N GLY A 107 -4.75 -7.66 1.69
CA GLY A 107 -3.64 -8.14 2.49
C GLY A 107 -4.00 -9.28 3.42
N ASN A 108 -2.98 -9.86 4.09
CA ASN A 108 -3.21 -10.96 5.03
C ASN A 108 -3.94 -10.50 6.29
N HIS A 109 -3.74 -9.26 6.75
CA HIS A 109 -4.49 -8.70 7.87
C HIS A 109 -5.94 -8.39 7.49
N ASP A 110 -6.17 -7.89 6.29
CA ASP A 110 -7.54 -7.70 5.79
C ASP A 110 -8.34 -9.00 5.77
N ARG A 111 -7.68 -10.14 5.49
CA ARG A 111 -8.31 -11.48 5.42
C ARG A 111 -8.55 -12.15 6.76
N LEU A 112 -8.01 -11.65 7.87
CA LEU A 112 -8.07 -12.37 9.15
C LEU A 112 -9.48 -12.75 9.56
N ILE A 113 -10.45 -11.87 9.36
CA ILE A 113 -11.87 -12.14 9.67
C ILE A 113 -12.42 -13.29 8.82
N MET A 114 -12.11 -13.28 7.51
CA MET A 114 -12.57 -14.35 6.59
C MET A 114 -11.94 -15.69 6.94
N ARG A 115 -10.66 -15.71 7.33
CA ARG A 115 -9.98 -16.92 7.80
C ARG A 115 -10.62 -17.45 9.07
N ARG A 116 -10.91 -16.58 10.06
CA ARG A 116 -11.61 -16.98 11.29
C ARG A 116 -12.99 -17.55 11.00
N ALA A 117 -13.74 -16.93 10.10
CA ALA A 117 -15.04 -17.43 9.68
C ALA A 117 -14.91 -18.82 9.03
N PHE A 118 -13.95 -19.00 8.14
CA PHE A 118 -13.65 -20.28 7.49
C PHE A 118 -13.27 -21.36 8.52
N ASP A 119 -12.36 -21.04 9.45
CA ASP A 119 -11.91 -21.95 10.51
C ASP A 119 -13.05 -22.34 11.48
N SER A 120 -14.13 -21.55 11.51
CA SER A 120 -15.34 -21.78 12.31
C SER A 120 -16.52 -22.30 11.50
N ASP A 121 -16.29 -22.79 10.27
CA ASP A 121 -17.32 -23.28 9.35
C ASP A 121 -18.45 -22.27 9.05
N ILE A 122 -18.16 -20.96 9.16
CA ILE A 122 -19.13 -19.90 8.86
C ILE A 122 -19.09 -19.61 7.36
N PRO A 123 -20.19 -19.81 6.60
CA PRO A 123 -20.22 -19.50 5.19
C PRO A 123 -19.96 -18.00 4.92
N ALA A 124 -19.12 -17.68 3.91
CA ALA A 124 -18.74 -16.32 3.57
C ALA A 124 -19.92 -15.35 3.34
N ARG A 125 -21.08 -15.87 2.88
CA ARG A 125 -22.31 -15.08 2.70
C ARG A 125 -22.89 -14.47 3.99
N TRP A 126 -22.46 -14.91 5.17
CA TRP A 126 -22.82 -14.30 6.45
C TRP A 126 -21.93 -13.12 6.83
N ILE A 127 -20.82 -12.93 6.11
CA ILE A 127 -19.84 -11.88 6.40
C ILE A 127 -20.13 -10.69 5.48
N LYS A 128 -20.17 -9.50 6.04
CA LYS A 128 -20.28 -8.26 5.27
C LYS A 128 -19.02 -8.04 4.41
N SER A 129 -19.19 -7.40 3.27
CA SER A 129 -18.08 -6.97 2.42
C SER A 129 -17.20 -5.92 3.13
N TYR A 130 -15.96 -5.79 2.70
CA TYR A 130 -15.06 -4.74 3.19
C TYR A 130 -15.68 -3.35 3.06
N ASN A 131 -16.30 -3.05 1.93
CA ASN A 131 -16.94 -1.74 1.70
C ASN A 131 -18.08 -1.47 2.69
N GLU A 132 -18.90 -2.45 3.02
CA GLU A 132 -19.98 -2.30 3.98
C GLU A 132 -19.48 -2.09 5.41
N VAL A 133 -18.40 -2.79 5.80
CA VAL A 133 -17.84 -2.67 7.16
C VAL A 133 -17.04 -1.38 7.31
N LEU A 134 -16.19 -1.05 6.33
CA LEU A 134 -15.24 0.06 6.42
C LEU A 134 -15.78 1.38 5.88
N GLY A 135 -17.01 1.38 5.34
CA GLY A 135 -17.65 2.57 4.78
C GLY A 135 -16.91 3.15 3.58
N THR A 136 -16.35 2.26 2.72
CA THR A 136 -15.64 2.61 1.49
C THR A 136 -16.45 2.19 0.26
N ASP A 137 -16.03 2.68 -0.91
CA ASP A 137 -16.54 2.24 -2.22
C ASP A 137 -15.39 1.72 -3.10
N TRP A 138 -14.30 1.29 -2.49
CA TRP A 138 -13.06 0.90 -3.15
C TRP A 138 -13.18 -0.44 -3.88
N ASN A 139 -12.28 -0.66 -4.84
CA ASN A 139 -12.20 -1.90 -5.60
C ASN A 139 -11.24 -2.86 -4.90
N TRP A 140 -11.76 -3.75 -4.06
CA TRP A 140 -11.01 -4.77 -3.33
C TRP A 140 -10.73 -5.97 -4.23
N VAL A 141 -9.45 -6.26 -4.48
CA VAL A 141 -9.00 -7.32 -5.37
C VAL A 141 -7.83 -8.10 -4.76
N GLU A 142 -7.65 -9.35 -5.18
CA GLU A 142 -6.48 -10.15 -4.78
C GLU A 142 -5.19 -9.60 -5.41
N SER A 143 -5.28 -9.24 -6.68
CA SER A 143 -4.22 -8.59 -7.45
C SER A 143 -4.82 -7.81 -8.59
N ILE A 144 -4.06 -6.89 -9.14
CA ILE A 144 -4.47 -6.10 -10.32
C ILE A 144 -3.28 -5.84 -11.22
N GLU A 145 -3.53 -5.78 -12.52
CA GLU A 145 -2.51 -5.49 -13.51
C GLU A 145 -2.79 -4.16 -14.21
N TYR A 146 -1.79 -3.29 -14.27
CA TYR A 146 -1.79 -2.06 -15.04
C TYR A 146 -0.47 -1.89 -15.79
N ASP A 147 -0.53 -1.61 -17.08
CA ASP A 147 0.63 -1.27 -17.92
C ASP A 147 1.76 -2.33 -17.81
N ASN A 148 1.39 -3.64 -17.84
CA ASN A 148 2.27 -4.80 -17.65
C ASN A 148 3.01 -4.82 -16.29
N VAL A 149 2.43 -4.25 -15.27
CA VAL A 149 2.90 -4.34 -13.88
C VAL A 149 1.82 -5.01 -13.04
N LEU A 150 2.19 -6.08 -12.34
CA LEU A 150 1.35 -6.77 -11.37
C LEU A 150 1.48 -6.11 -10.01
N TYR A 151 0.36 -5.76 -9.41
CA TYR A 151 0.24 -5.24 -8.05
C TYR A 151 -0.48 -6.28 -7.19
N GLU A 152 0.14 -6.67 -6.10
CA GLU A 152 -0.40 -7.63 -5.15
C GLU A 152 0.19 -7.37 -3.76
N HIS A 153 -0.49 -7.78 -2.70
CA HIS A 153 0.00 -7.51 -1.34
C HIS A 153 1.39 -8.09 -1.08
N GLY A 154 1.70 -9.28 -1.54
CA GLY A 154 3.06 -9.82 -1.46
C GLY A 154 3.22 -11.03 -0.57
N GLU A 155 2.15 -11.65 -0.08
CA GLU A 155 2.23 -12.94 0.61
C GLU A 155 2.95 -13.98 -0.25
N GLY A 156 3.79 -14.79 0.41
CA GLY A 156 4.52 -15.89 -0.25
C GLY A 156 5.75 -15.47 -1.07
N GLY A 157 6.21 -14.23 -0.96
CA GLY A 157 7.49 -13.82 -1.55
C GLY A 157 7.63 -12.33 -1.82
N GLN A 158 8.87 -11.88 -1.82
CA GLN A 158 9.24 -10.49 -2.07
C GLN A 158 9.08 -10.11 -3.55
N ALA A 159 8.87 -8.82 -3.83
CA ALA A 159 8.66 -8.28 -5.17
C ALA A 159 9.75 -8.68 -6.19
N LYS A 160 11.02 -8.71 -5.76
CA LYS A 160 12.14 -9.17 -6.62
C LYS A 160 11.96 -10.59 -7.13
N SER A 161 11.54 -11.51 -6.26
CA SER A 161 11.34 -12.92 -6.61
C SER A 161 10.09 -13.10 -7.47
N LYS A 162 9.02 -12.36 -7.16
CA LYS A 162 7.77 -12.40 -7.92
C LYS A 162 7.96 -11.85 -9.34
N ALA A 163 8.70 -10.74 -9.50
CA ALA A 163 9.01 -10.21 -10.82
C ALA A 163 9.74 -11.22 -11.73
N VAL A 164 10.66 -12.00 -11.16
CA VAL A 164 11.35 -13.07 -11.90
C VAL A 164 10.43 -14.24 -12.20
N LYS A 165 9.66 -14.72 -11.21
CA LYS A 165 8.77 -15.86 -11.36
C LYS A 165 7.63 -15.61 -12.35
N ASN A 166 7.08 -14.39 -12.33
CA ASN A 166 5.95 -14.00 -13.18
C ASN A 166 6.40 -13.50 -14.55
N PHE A 167 7.71 -13.34 -14.80
CA PHE A 167 8.25 -12.73 -16.02
C PHE A 167 7.67 -11.35 -16.33
N MET A 168 7.27 -10.60 -15.29
CA MET A 168 6.68 -9.28 -15.42
C MET A 168 7.06 -8.40 -14.23
N SER A 169 6.94 -7.09 -14.39
CA SER A 169 7.16 -6.17 -13.27
C SER A 169 6.15 -6.46 -12.15
N SER A 170 6.61 -6.44 -10.90
CA SER A 170 5.76 -6.74 -9.73
C SER A 170 5.98 -5.71 -8.62
N VAL A 171 4.90 -5.27 -8.01
CA VAL A 171 4.88 -4.34 -6.87
C VAL A 171 4.20 -5.01 -5.70
N CYS A 172 4.87 -5.01 -4.54
CA CYS A 172 4.39 -5.68 -3.33
C CYS A 172 4.55 -4.81 -2.08
N GLY A 173 3.66 -5.00 -1.10
CA GLY A 173 3.75 -4.58 0.30
C GLY A 173 4.24 -5.70 1.21
N HIS A 174 3.59 -5.91 2.36
CA HIS A 174 3.78 -7.01 3.30
C HIS A 174 5.12 -7.01 4.06
N THR A 175 6.24 -6.80 3.41
CA THR A 175 7.55 -6.77 4.07
C THR A 175 7.89 -5.37 4.53
N HIS A 176 7.42 -4.99 5.72
CA HIS A 176 7.50 -3.60 6.22
C HIS A 176 8.93 -3.09 6.40
N THR A 177 9.92 -3.97 6.57
CA THR A 177 11.31 -3.60 6.83
C THR A 177 12.11 -3.30 5.57
N GLU A 178 11.50 -3.38 4.41
CA GLU A 178 12.16 -3.24 3.11
C GLU A 178 11.44 -2.24 2.21
N ALA A 179 12.20 -1.41 1.53
CA ALA A 179 11.74 -0.54 0.46
C ALA A 179 12.84 -0.47 -0.62
N TYR A 180 12.57 -1.00 -1.80
CA TYR A 180 13.54 -1.05 -2.89
C TYR A 180 12.88 -1.12 -4.26
N VAL A 181 13.67 -0.81 -5.30
CA VAL A 181 13.37 -1.15 -6.69
C VAL A 181 14.56 -1.92 -7.26
N ILE A 182 14.34 -3.12 -7.75
CA ILE A 182 15.36 -3.96 -8.40
C ILE A 182 14.93 -4.21 -9.84
N TRP A 183 15.83 -3.91 -10.78
CA TRP A 183 15.61 -4.10 -12.20
C TRP A 183 16.20 -5.41 -12.69
N ASN A 184 15.42 -6.14 -13.48
CA ASN A 184 15.85 -7.30 -14.25
C ASN A 184 16.01 -6.84 -15.70
N ILE A 185 17.25 -6.72 -16.14
CA ILE A 185 17.58 -6.22 -17.49
C ILE A 185 17.76 -7.39 -18.44
N GLY A 186 16.86 -7.52 -19.38
CA GLY A 186 16.88 -8.56 -20.39
C GLY A 186 17.11 -8.01 -21.81
N LYS A 187 17.44 -8.92 -22.74
CA LYS A 187 17.67 -8.54 -24.14
C LYS A 187 16.46 -7.95 -24.84
N LYS A 188 15.25 -8.39 -24.46
CA LYS A 188 13.99 -8.04 -25.12
C LYS A 188 13.08 -7.17 -24.28
N GLN A 189 13.20 -7.26 -22.96
CA GLN A 189 12.37 -6.54 -22.00
C GLN A 189 13.10 -6.28 -20.69
N ASN A 190 12.73 -5.21 -20.03
CA ASN A 190 13.16 -4.91 -18.68
C ASN A 190 11.93 -5.03 -17.77
N THR A 191 12.11 -5.70 -16.64
CA THR A 191 11.10 -5.78 -15.58
C THR A 191 11.68 -5.27 -14.27
N PHE A 192 10.83 -4.93 -13.33
CA PHE A 192 11.27 -4.54 -11.98
C PHE A 192 10.46 -5.25 -10.90
N GLY A 193 11.10 -5.46 -9.76
CA GLY A 193 10.44 -5.78 -8.51
C GLY A 193 10.52 -4.58 -7.58
N MET A 194 9.38 -4.02 -7.16
CA MET A 194 9.33 -2.93 -6.21
C MET A 194 8.67 -3.38 -4.92
N GLN A 195 9.43 -3.32 -3.83
CA GLN A 195 8.90 -3.48 -2.48
C GLN A 195 8.55 -2.10 -1.95
N VAL A 196 7.29 -1.87 -1.65
CA VAL A 196 6.80 -0.59 -1.12
C VAL A 196 6.94 -0.60 0.39
N GLY A 197 7.36 0.51 0.96
CA GLY A 197 7.38 0.68 2.41
C GLY A 197 5.97 0.68 3.02
N SER A 198 5.86 0.98 4.29
CA SER A 198 4.60 1.00 5.04
C SER A 198 4.31 2.38 5.62
N GLY A 199 3.11 2.55 6.15
CA GLY A 199 2.69 3.74 6.91
C GLY A 199 2.58 3.51 8.41
N ILE A 200 3.08 2.39 8.92
CA ILE A 200 2.89 1.94 10.30
C ILE A 200 3.70 2.80 11.28
N GLY A 201 3.06 3.25 12.37
CA GLY A 201 3.71 4.02 13.43
C GLY A 201 4.64 3.20 14.32
N GLU A 202 5.63 3.85 14.92
CA GLU A 202 6.54 3.21 15.92
C GLU A 202 5.80 2.73 17.18
N SER A 203 4.63 3.28 17.46
CA SER A 203 3.75 2.85 18.57
C SER A 203 3.03 1.53 18.31
N TYR A 204 3.18 0.97 17.13
CA TYR A 204 2.76 -0.37 16.77
C TYR A 204 3.67 -1.40 17.47
N ALA A 205 3.52 -1.50 18.76
CA ALA A 205 4.36 -2.36 19.58
C ALA A 205 3.53 -3.48 20.17
N PHE A 206 2.96 -4.36 19.33
CA PHE A 206 2.48 -5.63 19.84
C PHE A 206 3.64 -6.48 20.37
N ALA A 207 3.37 -7.30 21.37
CA ALA A 207 4.41 -8.08 22.04
C ALA A 207 5.29 -8.89 21.07
N TYR A 208 4.73 -9.38 19.98
CA TYR A 208 5.46 -10.11 18.94
C TYR A 208 6.31 -9.21 18.02
N ALA A 209 5.95 -7.92 17.90
CA ALA A 209 6.64 -6.97 17.03
C ALA A 209 7.83 -6.26 17.70
N LYS A 210 7.98 -6.37 19.01
CA LYS A 210 9.04 -5.68 19.78
C LYS A 210 10.46 -5.97 19.31
N ASN A 211 10.69 -7.13 18.70
CA ASN A 211 11.98 -7.58 18.21
C ASN A 211 12.18 -7.39 16.70
N PHE A 212 11.18 -6.87 15.98
CA PHE A 212 11.32 -6.65 14.55
C PHE A 212 12.11 -5.37 14.25
N ARG A 213 12.75 -5.38 13.09
CA ARG A 213 13.42 -4.20 12.54
C ARG A 213 12.40 -3.08 12.35
N LYS A 214 12.86 -1.83 12.44
CA LYS A 214 12.00 -0.67 12.16
C LYS A 214 11.42 -0.74 10.76
N SER A 215 10.17 -0.33 10.63
CA SER A 215 9.49 -0.25 9.34
C SER A 215 10.13 0.79 8.43
N ALA A 216 10.24 0.48 7.16
CA ALA A 216 10.59 1.43 6.11
C ALA A 216 9.35 2.26 5.79
N ILE A 217 9.27 3.48 6.34
CA ILE A 217 8.13 4.36 6.11
C ILE A 217 8.26 5.00 4.73
N GLY A 218 7.29 4.74 3.87
CA GLY A 218 7.36 5.22 2.50
C GLY A 218 6.19 4.76 1.63
N CYS A 219 6.25 5.14 0.36
CA CYS A 219 5.27 4.77 -0.66
C CYS A 219 5.97 4.53 -2.00
N GLY A 220 5.22 4.03 -2.97
CA GLY A 220 5.72 3.83 -4.32
C GLY A 220 5.07 4.76 -5.33
N VAL A 221 5.76 5.01 -6.44
CA VAL A 221 5.20 5.67 -7.63
C VAL A 221 5.59 4.87 -8.86
N VAL A 222 4.61 4.52 -9.69
CA VAL A 222 4.84 3.89 -10.99
C VAL A 222 4.29 4.78 -12.10
N LEU A 223 5.13 5.06 -13.11
CA LEU A 223 4.80 5.90 -14.25
C LEU A 223 4.78 5.03 -15.51
N GLY A 224 3.63 4.92 -16.16
CA GLY A 224 3.42 4.20 -17.42
C GLY A 224 3.93 2.76 -17.45
N GLY A 225 4.04 2.11 -16.30
CA GLY A 225 4.56 0.73 -16.18
C GLY A 225 6.06 0.57 -16.44
N HIS A 226 6.77 1.64 -16.77
CA HIS A 226 8.20 1.59 -17.15
C HIS A 226 9.14 2.35 -16.20
N THR A 227 8.62 3.10 -15.21
CA THR A 227 9.43 3.81 -14.22
C THR A 227 8.86 3.53 -12.83
N ALA A 228 9.68 2.99 -11.97
CA ALA A 228 9.31 2.67 -10.58
C ALA A 228 10.19 3.46 -9.62
N ILE A 229 9.58 4.11 -8.64
CA ILE A 229 10.23 5.01 -7.69
C ILE A 229 9.75 4.69 -6.29
N ASN A 230 10.67 4.35 -5.39
CA ASN A 230 10.40 4.33 -3.96
C ASN A 230 10.59 5.73 -3.38
N VAL A 231 9.63 6.18 -2.59
CA VAL A 231 9.68 7.48 -1.90
C VAL A 231 9.64 7.19 -0.41
N LEU A 232 10.78 7.34 0.26
CA LEU A 232 10.84 7.22 1.71
C LEU A 232 10.39 8.53 2.35
N MET A 233 9.58 8.41 3.42
CA MET A 233 9.14 9.56 4.19
C MET A 233 10.29 10.05 5.07
N PRO A 234 10.64 11.35 5.04
CA PRO A 234 11.58 11.92 5.99
C PRO A 234 11.04 11.75 7.42
N LEU A 235 11.70 10.93 8.21
CA LEU A 235 11.40 10.83 9.63
C LEU A 235 12.06 12.06 10.27
N GLY A 236 11.24 12.96 10.84
CA GLY A 236 11.73 14.16 11.49
C GLY A 236 12.83 13.84 12.49
N GLU A 237 13.90 14.63 12.51
CA GLU A 237 14.90 14.58 13.56
C GLU A 237 14.19 14.71 14.90
N LYS A 238 14.38 13.75 15.81
CA LYS A 238 13.98 13.93 17.20
C LYS A 238 14.73 15.19 17.64
N LYS A 239 14.02 16.30 17.91
CA LYS A 239 14.62 17.44 18.58
C LYS A 239 15.34 16.87 19.78
N ALA A 240 16.67 16.96 19.80
CA ALA A 240 17.45 16.67 20.98
C ALA A 240 16.79 17.44 22.13
N LYS A 241 16.35 16.72 23.16
CA LYS A 241 15.89 17.38 24.38
C LYS A 241 17.11 18.09 24.94
N GLU A 242 17.13 19.42 24.83
CA GLU A 242 17.99 20.28 25.65
C GLU A 242 17.66 20.09 27.13
#